data_7e8ec48230dff56f2819e45bf931aabf
#
_entry.id   7e8ec48230dff56f2819e45bf931aabf
#
_cell.length_a   1.000
_cell.length_b   1.000
_cell.length_c   1.000
_cell.angle_alpha   90.00
_cell.angle_beta   90.00
_cell.angle_gamma   90.00
#
_symmetry.space_group_name_H-M   'P 1'
#
loop_
_entity.id
_entity.type
_entity.pdbx_description
1 polymer ?
#
loop_
_entity_poly.entity_id
_entity_poly.type
_entity_poly.pdbx_seq_one_letter_code
_entity_poly.pdbx_strand_id
1 'polypeptide(L)'
;MKTVFSKKPTPDPELLALKAELLDAQNQLALAYHQFNQAVDPELVESCVYQISAVKARCNYLIRAIKERSPEAVAAVRSGGDVIWT
;
A
#
# COMPACT_ATOMS: atom_id res chain seq x y z
N MET A 1 -15.03 -19.72 -28.75
CA MET A 1 -14.93 -19.40 -28.33
C MET A 1 -14.59 -19.08 -27.18
N LYS A 2 -14.49 -19.43 -26.56
CA LYS A 2 -14.11 -19.32 -25.50
C LYS A 2 -12.93 -18.65 -25.34
N THR A 3 -12.26 -18.67 -26.12
CA THR A 3 -11.08 -18.05 -26.13
C THR A 3 -11.29 -16.70 -25.80
N VAL A 4 -12.27 -16.22 -26.19
CA VAL A 4 -12.61 -14.96 -25.96
C VAL A 4 -12.44 -14.62 -24.58
N PHE A 5 -12.79 -15.49 -23.75
CA PHE A 5 -12.74 -15.21 -22.48
C PHE A 5 -11.42 -15.14 -22.03
N SER A 6 -10.63 -15.81 -22.60
CA SER A 6 -9.33 -15.85 -22.16
C SER A 6 -8.73 -14.52 -22.20
N LYS A 7 -9.22 -13.68 -23.08
CA LYS A 7 -8.64 -12.48 -23.16
C LYS A 7 -9.05 -11.65 -22.04
N LYS A 8 -10.12 -11.89 -21.47
CA LYS A 8 -10.52 -11.16 -20.43
C LYS A 8 -9.79 -11.63 -19.29
N PRO A 9 -8.83 -10.99 -18.78
CA PRO A 9 -8.02 -11.49 -17.72
C PRO A 9 -8.84 -11.69 -16.50
N THR A 10 -8.74 -12.84 -15.94
CA THR A 10 -9.38 -13.05 -14.72
C THR A 10 -8.51 -12.42 -13.71
N PRO A 11 -8.99 -11.70 -12.79
CA PRO A 11 -8.18 -11.06 -11.78
C PRO A 11 -7.46 -12.12 -10.96
N ASP A 12 -6.20 -11.89 -10.72
CA ASP A 12 -5.40 -12.76 -9.89
C ASP A 12 -5.87 -12.54 -8.45
N PRO A 13 -6.39 -13.55 -7.77
CA PRO A 13 -6.89 -13.36 -6.41
C PRO A 13 -5.83 -12.87 -5.46
N GLU A 14 -4.60 -13.32 -5.62
CA GLU A 14 -3.54 -12.86 -4.75
C GLU A 14 -3.21 -11.41 -5.02
N LEU A 15 -3.24 -11.01 -6.27
CA LEU A 15 -2.96 -9.64 -6.61
C LEU A 15 -4.05 -8.73 -6.05
N LEU A 16 -5.30 -9.16 -6.15
CA LEU A 16 -6.38 -8.38 -5.59
C LEU A 16 -6.25 -8.27 -4.08
N ALA A 17 -5.85 -9.34 -3.42
CA ALA A 17 -5.67 -9.32 -1.98
C ALA A 17 -4.55 -8.38 -1.60
N LEU A 18 -3.45 -8.39 -2.35
CA LEU A 18 -2.34 -7.51 -2.07
C LEU A 18 -2.73 -6.04 -2.23
N LYS A 19 -3.51 -5.76 -3.28
CA LYS A 19 -3.94 -4.39 -3.50
C LYS A 19 -4.88 -3.93 -2.40
N ALA A 20 -5.74 -4.82 -1.92
CA ALA A 20 -6.64 -4.47 -0.83
C ALA A 20 -5.85 -4.22 0.45
N GLU A 21 -4.83 -5.03 0.70
CA GLU A 21 -4.00 -4.84 1.88
C GLU A 21 -3.22 -3.53 1.78
N LEU A 22 -2.77 -3.18 0.59
CA LEU A 22 -2.05 -1.94 0.42
C LEU A 22 -2.96 -0.76 0.70
N LEU A 23 -4.19 -0.80 0.21
CA LEU A 23 -5.12 0.27 0.46
C LEU A 23 -5.37 0.39 1.97
N ASP A 24 -5.55 -0.74 2.64
CA ASP A 24 -5.77 -0.74 4.07
C ASP A 24 -4.55 -0.18 4.79
N ALA A 25 -3.36 -0.55 4.39
CA ALA A 25 -2.15 -0.04 5.01
C ALA A 25 -2.01 1.46 4.79
N GLN A 26 -2.39 1.94 3.61
CA GLN A 26 -2.33 3.37 3.34
C GLN A 26 -3.33 4.12 4.22
N ASN A 27 -4.50 3.54 4.46
CA ASN A 27 -5.47 4.14 5.35
C ASN A 27 -4.94 4.15 6.78
N GLN A 28 -4.27 3.08 7.19
CA GLN A 28 -3.68 3.03 8.51
C GLN A 28 -2.58 4.07 8.66
N LEU A 29 -1.83 4.30 7.61
CA LEU A 29 -0.78 5.31 7.65
C LEU A 29 -1.37 6.70 7.81
N ALA A 30 -2.44 6.98 7.08
CA ALA A 30 -3.10 8.27 7.20
C ALA A 30 -3.64 8.47 8.61
N LEU A 31 -4.20 7.42 9.20
CA LEU A 31 -4.71 7.51 10.55
C LEU A 31 -3.57 7.72 11.55
N ALA A 32 -2.46 7.05 11.34
CA ALA A 32 -1.31 7.19 12.22
C ALA A 32 -0.76 8.61 12.19
N TYR A 33 -0.70 9.20 11.01
CA TYR A 33 -0.27 10.60 10.91
C TYR A 33 -1.27 11.53 11.60
N HIS A 34 -2.54 11.24 11.46
CA HIS A 34 -3.56 12.05 12.10
C HIS A 34 -3.40 11.99 13.63
N GLN A 35 -3.17 10.79 14.15
CA GLN A 35 -2.99 10.62 15.57
C GLN A 35 -1.70 11.29 16.04
N PHE A 36 -0.66 11.21 15.24
CA PHE A 36 0.60 11.84 15.57
C PHE A 36 0.41 13.35 15.68
N ASN A 37 -0.33 13.93 14.76
CA ASN A 37 -0.53 15.35 14.75
C ASN A 37 -1.34 15.84 15.96
N GLN A 38 -2.12 14.96 16.55
CA GLN A 38 -2.92 15.32 17.69
C GLN A 38 -2.30 14.91 19.02
N ALA A 39 -1.27 14.11 19.00
CA ALA A 39 -0.67 13.60 20.20
C ALA A 39 0.12 14.68 20.91
N VAL A 40 -0.07 14.78 22.22
CA VAL A 40 0.65 15.76 22.99
C VAL A 40 1.54 15.04 23.98
N ASP A 41 1.09 13.91 24.49
CA ASP A 41 1.84 13.15 25.47
C ASP A 41 3.06 12.56 24.77
N PRO A 42 4.26 12.72 25.34
CA PRO A 42 5.47 12.22 24.69
C PRO A 42 5.46 10.74 24.40
N GLU A 43 4.82 9.95 25.28
CA GLU A 43 4.77 8.52 25.04
C GLU A 43 3.85 8.20 23.87
N LEU A 44 2.78 8.96 23.71
CA LEU A 44 1.91 8.77 22.57
C LEU A 44 2.58 9.19 21.29
N VAL A 45 3.37 10.25 21.33
CA VAL A 45 4.12 10.70 20.16
C VAL A 45 5.08 9.59 19.75
N GLU A 46 5.77 8.99 20.70
CA GLU A 46 6.71 7.93 20.40
C GLU A 46 6.00 6.72 19.81
N SER A 47 4.85 6.36 20.37
CA SER A 47 4.07 5.24 19.85
C SER A 47 3.63 5.51 18.41
N CYS A 48 3.22 6.73 18.11
CA CYS A 48 2.81 7.06 16.75
C CYS A 48 3.98 7.00 15.78
N VAL A 49 5.17 7.40 16.21
CA VAL A 49 6.34 7.33 15.36
C VAL A 49 6.64 5.88 15.00
N TYR A 50 6.59 4.98 15.97
CA TYR A 50 6.83 3.57 15.69
C TYR A 50 5.75 3.01 14.77
N GLN A 51 4.51 3.42 14.99
CA GLN A 51 3.43 2.92 14.17
C GLN A 51 3.56 3.39 12.72
N ILE A 52 3.94 4.65 12.54
CA ILE A 52 4.15 5.18 11.20
C ILE A 52 5.27 4.41 10.52
N SER A 53 6.38 4.16 11.21
CA SER A 53 7.47 3.40 10.63
C SER A 53 7.04 2.00 10.25
N ALA A 54 6.29 1.34 11.11
CA ALA A 54 5.87 -0.04 10.85
C ALA A 54 4.94 -0.10 9.65
N VAL A 55 4.00 0.85 9.57
CA VAL A 55 3.04 0.83 8.47
C VAL A 55 3.73 1.19 7.15
N LYS A 56 4.70 2.11 7.20
CA LYS A 56 5.44 2.45 5.99
C LYS A 56 6.22 1.25 5.48
N ALA A 57 6.83 0.48 6.38
CA ALA A 57 7.54 -0.72 5.98
C ALA A 57 6.60 -1.72 5.34
N ARG A 58 5.39 -1.85 5.89
CA ARG A 58 4.42 -2.76 5.34
C ARG A 58 3.97 -2.32 3.96
N CYS A 59 3.74 -1.01 3.78
CA CYS A 59 3.38 -0.50 2.46
C CYS A 59 4.48 -0.81 1.45
N ASN A 60 5.74 -0.63 1.83
CA ASN A 60 6.84 -0.91 0.92
C ASN A 60 6.91 -2.38 0.56
N TYR A 61 6.67 -3.25 1.53
CA TYR A 61 6.64 -4.68 1.26
C TYR A 61 5.52 -5.00 0.27
N LEU A 62 4.33 -4.43 0.50
CA LEU A 62 3.18 -4.73 -0.35
C LEU A 62 3.39 -4.21 -1.77
N ILE A 63 4.02 -3.05 -1.89
CA ILE A 63 4.31 -2.51 -3.22
C ILE A 63 5.27 -3.43 -3.95
N ARG A 64 6.30 -3.94 -3.27
CA ARG A 64 7.22 -4.86 -3.90
C ARG A 64 6.53 -6.14 -4.30
N ALA A 65 5.64 -6.66 -3.43
CA ALA A 65 4.94 -7.89 -3.74
C ALA A 65 4.03 -7.72 -4.95
N ILE A 66 3.37 -6.58 -5.03
CA ILE A 66 2.51 -6.31 -6.18
C ILE A 66 3.36 -6.19 -7.44
N LYS A 67 4.52 -5.54 -7.31
CA LYS A 67 5.38 -5.35 -8.47
C LYS A 67 5.86 -6.70 -9.01
N GLU A 68 6.14 -7.64 -8.13
CA GLU A 68 6.59 -8.94 -8.58
C GLU A 68 5.50 -9.68 -9.31
N ARG A 69 4.25 -9.47 -8.92
CA ARG A 69 3.17 -10.18 -9.58
C ARG A 69 2.66 -9.42 -10.80
N SER A 70 2.76 -8.11 -10.81
CA SER A 70 2.23 -7.31 -11.90
C SER A 70 3.03 -6.02 -12.04
N PRO A 71 4.13 -6.04 -12.75
CA PRO A 71 4.96 -4.86 -12.90
C PRO A 71 4.21 -3.68 -13.49
N GLU A 72 3.22 -3.96 -14.34
CA GLU A 72 2.47 -2.90 -14.93
C GLU A 72 1.62 -2.14 -13.94
N ALA A 73 1.08 -2.84 -12.95
CA ALA A 73 0.25 -2.19 -11.96
C ALA A 73 1.09 -1.22 -11.14
N VAL A 74 2.33 -1.58 -10.87
CA VAL A 74 3.19 -0.72 -10.09
C VAL A 74 3.63 0.48 -10.92
N ALA A 75 3.85 0.27 -12.19
CA ALA A 75 4.25 1.37 -13.06
C ALA A 75 3.18 2.45 -13.05
N ALA A 76 1.92 2.05 -13.08
CA ALA A 76 0.84 3.00 -13.07
C ALA A 76 0.80 3.75 -11.73
N VAL A 77 1.07 3.06 -10.65
CA VAL A 77 1.06 3.69 -9.36
C VAL A 77 2.21 4.67 -9.24
N ARG A 78 3.36 4.27 -9.74
CA ARG A 78 4.51 5.12 -9.61
C ARG A 78 4.42 6.41 -10.35
N SER A 79 3.71 6.43 -11.44
CA SER A 79 3.61 7.65 -12.19
C SER A 79 2.96 8.73 -11.34
N GLY A 80 2.12 8.37 -10.42
CA GLY A 80 1.49 9.37 -9.61
C GLY A 80 2.15 9.56 -8.27
N GLY A 81 2.80 8.55 -7.76
CA GLY A 81 3.30 8.63 -6.43
C GLY A 81 4.78 8.57 -6.26
N ASP A 82 5.50 8.48 -7.35
CA ASP A 82 6.89 8.31 -7.30
C ASP A 82 7.58 9.36 -6.48
N VAL A 83 7.23 10.54 -6.69
CA VAL A 83 7.83 11.64 -6.04
C VAL A 83 7.67 11.57 -4.55
N ILE A 84 6.58 11.10 -4.11
CA ILE A 84 6.29 11.05 -2.73
C ILE A 84 7.13 10.07 -1.98
N TRP A 85 7.53 9.03 -2.63
CA TRP A 85 8.23 7.98 -1.96
C TRP A 85 9.73 8.15 -1.90
N THR A 86 10.23 9.11 -2.55
CA THR A 86 11.68 9.35 -2.52
C THR A 86 12.08 10.31 -1.41
#